data_98cb8a859c00a7210495dc94e8b835a1
#
_entry.id   98cb8a859c00a7210495dc94e8b835a1
#
_cell.length_a   1.000
_cell.length_b   1.000
_cell.length_c   1.000
_cell.angle_alpha   90.00
_cell.angle_beta   90.00
_cell.angle_gamma   90.00
#
_symmetry.space_group_name_H-M   'P 1'
#
loop_
_entity.id
_entity.type
_entity.pdbx_description
1 polymer ?
#
loop_
_entity_poly.entity_id
_entity_poly.type
_entity_poly.pdbx_seq_one_letter_code
_entity_poly.pdbx_strand_id
1 'polypeptide(L)'
;MTLTHDKPANPGVENGLKRAMQMTDIRWSPLKPMASSNFFYTAEGKTYAQSFIQPGTPMTGMIYSSVLKNQKFLGYNVSLETFMTATRDPQSVLYKKNLHGTGRNNVGCWYGIVCSCFASYVHDLPNRTICRDWPFVENVTMLGQPDPDEFRLLDIILHTKKHIAVITDILRDGDGHAKLIEVSEATLPKCKKTYFTPEEFRLFWYEREFNIYRRSGLEKITYTPSCFVHIEADPERGISGDPEMPPYPYNTALLPDQGNASNYSAEDEVVIDILEDGWENVVVGRSDKPFDGAGRGIFDEPMKMAEERFELPIVDGKVVVPVKKPGYYAAVATAKDRCESDPVTWAVAALELKGNKTVYAPGETAEFTFDAPEGVDVFLQNINRVKTSGEMTRAFLSDAEKKAGKFTAAVPAEAGEFFAYVSAKNAYGVYTSNHFTFTVKG
;
A
#
# COMPACT_ATOMS: atom_id res chain seq x y z
N MET A 1 10.03 9.34 -41.44
CA MET A 1 8.61 8.93 -41.30
C MET A 1 8.12 9.41 -39.96
N THR A 2 7.09 10.24 -39.93
CA THR A 2 6.56 10.77 -38.68
C THR A 2 5.50 9.79 -38.17
N LEU A 3 5.68 9.25 -36.95
CA LEU A 3 4.68 8.43 -36.30
C LEU A 3 3.76 9.30 -35.46
N THR A 4 2.49 8.94 -35.38
CA THR A 4 1.48 9.62 -34.56
C THR A 4 0.85 8.65 -33.56
N HIS A 5 0.65 9.12 -32.33
CA HIS A 5 -0.06 8.37 -31.29
C HIS A 5 -1.56 8.34 -31.57
N ASP A 6 -2.18 7.20 -31.31
CA ASP A 6 -3.63 7.11 -31.28
C ASP A 6 -4.21 8.03 -30.21
N LYS A 7 -5.29 8.72 -30.53
CA LYS A 7 -5.97 9.59 -29.56
C LYS A 7 -7.07 8.83 -28.83
N PRO A 8 -7.24 9.07 -27.53
CA PRO A 8 -8.39 8.53 -26.80
C PRO A 8 -9.70 8.90 -27.48
N ALA A 9 -10.55 7.91 -27.70
CA ALA A 9 -11.84 8.10 -28.39
C ALA A 9 -12.84 8.94 -27.57
N ASN A 10 -12.67 8.97 -26.24
CA ASN A 10 -13.52 9.70 -25.30
C ASN A 10 -12.78 9.87 -23.96
N PRO A 11 -13.30 10.74 -23.04
CA PRO A 11 -12.68 10.97 -21.73
C PRO A 11 -12.52 9.70 -20.87
N GLY A 12 -13.39 8.72 -20.99
CA GLY A 12 -13.28 7.47 -20.24
C GLY A 12 -12.10 6.62 -20.70
N VAL A 13 -11.80 6.57 -21.99
CA VAL A 13 -10.58 5.93 -22.51
C VAL A 13 -9.36 6.66 -21.96
N GLU A 14 -9.34 7.99 -21.97
CA GLU A 14 -8.27 8.79 -21.37
C GLU A 14 -8.10 8.47 -19.88
N ASN A 15 -9.19 8.37 -19.13
CA ASN A 15 -9.18 8.00 -17.73
C ASN A 15 -8.59 6.59 -17.50
N GLY A 16 -8.96 5.62 -18.34
CA GLY A 16 -8.37 4.28 -18.29
C GLY A 16 -6.85 4.29 -18.52
N LEU A 17 -6.37 5.10 -19.45
CA LEU A 17 -4.94 5.29 -19.68
C LEU A 17 -4.24 5.93 -18.46
N LYS A 18 -4.84 6.96 -17.84
CA LYS A 18 -4.33 7.57 -16.61
C LYS A 18 -4.25 6.54 -15.47
N ARG A 19 -5.25 5.67 -15.33
CA ARG A 19 -5.23 4.57 -14.35
C ARG A 19 -4.11 3.57 -14.62
N ALA A 20 -3.84 3.25 -15.89
CA ALA A 20 -2.68 2.42 -16.25
C ALA A 20 -1.36 3.09 -15.86
N MET A 21 -1.22 4.39 -16.17
CA MET A 21 -0.02 5.18 -15.84
C MET A 21 0.22 5.26 -14.34
N GLN A 22 -0.80 5.41 -13.50
CA GLN A 22 -0.65 5.36 -12.04
C GLN A 22 0.08 4.11 -11.57
N MET A 23 -0.16 2.97 -12.23
CA MET A 23 0.46 1.70 -11.85
C MET A 23 1.82 1.46 -12.51
N THR A 24 2.02 1.94 -13.73
CA THR A 24 3.24 1.70 -14.48
C THR A 24 4.32 2.75 -14.27
N ASP A 25 3.94 3.98 -13.93
CA ASP A 25 4.87 5.13 -13.90
C ASP A 25 5.18 5.62 -12.47
N ILE A 26 4.51 5.09 -11.45
CA ILE A 26 4.81 5.40 -10.06
C ILE A 26 6.30 5.16 -9.75
N ARG A 27 6.95 6.14 -9.12
CA ARG A 27 8.38 6.09 -8.79
C ARG A 27 8.59 5.95 -7.29
N TRP A 28 9.47 5.04 -6.92
CA TRP A 28 9.78 4.76 -5.53
C TRP A 28 11.17 4.10 -5.42
N SER A 29 11.67 3.98 -4.20
CA SER A 29 12.83 3.12 -3.91
C SER A 29 12.70 2.50 -2.53
N PRO A 30 13.15 1.25 -2.35
CA PRO A 30 13.08 0.60 -1.05
C PRO A 30 14.10 1.19 -0.07
N LEU A 31 13.74 1.27 1.21
CA LEU A 31 14.66 1.62 2.30
C LEU A 31 15.50 0.44 2.77
N LYS A 32 15.00 -0.77 2.62
CA LYS A 32 15.66 -2.02 3.03
C LYS A 32 15.64 -3.02 1.87
N PRO A 33 16.48 -4.08 1.91
CA PRO A 33 16.39 -5.14 0.93
C PRO A 33 14.99 -5.74 0.89
N MET A 34 14.38 -5.73 -0.29
CA MET A 34 13.02 -6.22 -0.49
C MET A 34 13.08 -7.51 -1.32
N ALA A 35 12.47 -8.58 -0.81
CA ALA A 35 12.40 -9.83 -1.53
C ALA A 35 11.57 -9.68 -2.81
N SER A 36 12.11 -10.15 -3.92
CA SER A 36 11.46 -10.21 -5.21
C SER A 36 11.71 -11.57 -5.85
N SER A 37 10.91 -11.94 -6.82
CA SER A 37 11.15 -13.14 -7.63
C SER A 37 11.20 -12.76 -9.09
N ASN A 38 12.16 -13.32 -9.78
CA ASN A 38 12.30 -13.18 -11.24
C ASN A 38 12.09 -14.52 -11.92
N PHE A 39 11.62 -14.46 -13.14
CA PHE A 39 11.59 -15.62 -14.00
C PHE A 39 12.90 -15.76 -14.75
N PHE A 40 13.42 -16.97 -14.78
CA PHE A 40 14.48 -17.37 -15.66
C PHE A 40 13.97 -18.54 -16.52
N TYR A 41 14.30 -18.52 -17.78
CA TYR A 41 14.08 -19.65 -18.67
C TYR A 41 15.39 -20.44 -18.73
N THR A 42 15.33 -21.67 -18.28
CA THR A 42 16.42 -22.65 -18.45
C THR A 42 16.05 -23.64 -19.55
N ALA A 43 16.99 -24.49 -19.91
CA ALA A 43 16.75 -25.59 -20.88
C ALA A 43 15.64 -26.56 -20.38
N GLU A 44 15.49 -26.68 -19.06
CA GLU A 44 14.48 -27.54 -18.43
C GLU A 44 13.12 -26.84 -18.27
N GLY A 45 13.04 -25.54 -18.57
CA GLY A 45 11.81 -24.77 -18.48
C GLY A 45 11.92 -23.48 -17.66
N LYS A 46 10.77 -23.02 -17.16
CA LYS A 46 10.66 -21.77 -16.43
C LYS A 46 11.01 -21.97 -14.95
N THR A 47 12.07 -21.34 -14.50
CA THR A 47 12.53 -21.39 -13.11
C THR A 47 12.28 -20.04 -12.43
N TYR A 48 11.89 -20.10 -11.15
CA TYR A 48 11.78 -18.93 -10.29
C TYR A 48 13.00 -18.86 -9.37
N ALA A 49 13.67 -17.72 -9.37
CA ALA A 49 14.70 -17.45 -8.39
C ALA A 49 14.29 -16.27 -7.51
N GLN A 50 14.49 -16.43 -6.23
CA GLN A 50 14.36 -15.33 -5.28
C GLN A 50 15.52 -14.37 -5.49
N SER A 51 15.21 -13.10 -5.60
CA SER A 51 16.17 -12.01 -5.66
C SER A 51 15.78 -10.93 -4.65
N PHE A 52 16.69 -9.99 -4.44
CA PHE A 52 16.44 -8.85 -3.57
C PHE A 52 16.61 -7.55 -4.35
N ILE A 53 15.64 -6.64 -4.22
CA ILE A 53 15.79 -5.27 -4.66
C ILE A 53 16.55 -4.54 -3.56
N GLN A 54 17.68 -3.96 -3.90
CA GLN A 54 18.56 -3.32 -2.92
C GLN A 54 18.03 -1.96 -2.48
N PRO A 55 18.34 -1.52 -1.25
CA PRO A 55 18.00 -0.19 -0.76
C PRO A 55 18.48 0.91 -1.72
N GLY A 56 17.66 1.94 -1.92
CA GLY A 56 17.99 3.04 -2.81
C GLY A 56 17.89 2.74 -4.31
N THR A 57 17.57 1.49 -4.72
CA THR A 57 17.35 1.18 -6.14
C THR A 57 16.13 1.94 -6.66
N PRO A 58 16.27 2.81 -7.67
CA PRO A 58 15.14 3.48 -8.26
C PRO A 58 14.21 2.49 -8.97
N MET A 59 12.96 2.48 -8.57
CA MET A 59 11.92 1.63 -9.15
C MET A 59 10.89 2.50 -9.87
N THR A 60 10.43 2.03 -11.02
CA THR A 60 9.29 2.60 -11.74
C THR A 60 8.28 1.50 -11.95
N GLY A 61 7.04 1.76 -11.61
CA GLY A 61 5.95 0.79 -11.68
C GLY A 61 5.68 0.08 -10.35
N MET A 62 4.41 -0.19 -10.12
CA MET A 62 3.91 -0.87 -8.93
C MET A 62 4.48 -2.29 -8.84
N ILE A 63 4.84 -2.70 -7.61
CA ILE A 63 5.37 -4.05 -7.38
C ILE A 63 4.31 -5.13 -7.72
N TYR A 64 4.74 -6.19 -8.36
CA TYR A 64 3.89 -7.36 -8.58
C TYR A 64 3.82 -8.20 -7.31
N SER A 65 2.63 -8.49 -6.84
CA SER A 65 2.43 -9.37 -5.69
C SER A 65 1.12 -10.14 -5.82
N SER A 66 1.19 -11.46 -5.64
CA SER A 66 0.00 -12.31 -5.62
C SER A 66 -0.52 -12.45 -4.18
N VAL A 67 -1.47 -11.63 -3.81
CA VAL A 67 -2.17 -11.74 -2.53
C VAL A 67 -3.32 -12.74 -2.67
N LEU A 68 -3.20 -13.91 -2.04
CA LEU A 68 -4.23 -14.95 -2.14
C LEU A 68 -5.28 -14.87 -1.03
N LYS A 69 -4.94 -14.32 0.12
CA LYS A 69 -5.84 -14.25 1.25
C LYS A 69 -6.36 -12.83 1.45
N ASN A 70 -7.64 -12.69 1.72
CA ASN A 70 -8.37 -11.45 1.92
C ASN A 70 -8.58 -10.57 0.67
N GLN A 71 -8.07 -10.97 -0.49
CA GLN A 71 -8.27 -10.30 -1.78
C GLN A 71 -8.05 -8.78 -1.73
N LYS A 72 -7.04 -8.34 -1.00
CA LYS A 72 -6.64 -6.95 -0.87
C LYS A 72 -5.66 -6.61 -1.99
N PHE A 73 -6.05 -5.73 -2.89
CA PHE A 73 -5.24 -5.33 -4.03
C PHE A 73 -5.13 -3.82 -4.10
N LEU A 74 -3.93 -3.34 -4.43
CA LEU A 74 -3.69 -1.93 -4.70
C LEU A 74 -4.62 -1.41 -5.80
N GLY A 75 -5.09 -0.18 -5.61
CA GLY A 75 -6.06 0.45 -6.50
C GLY A 75 -7.51 0.03 -6.28
N TYR A 76 -7.76 -0.95 -5.37
CA TYR A 76 -9.12 -1.37 -5.01
C TYR A 76 -9.43 -1.09 -3.55
N ASN A 77 -8.81 -1.84 -2.67
CA ASN A 77 -9.03 -1.75 -1.24
C ASN A 77 -7.73 -1.51 -0.46
N VAL A 78 -6.65 -1.24 -1.17
CA VAL A 78 -5.41 -0.67 -0.66
C VAL A 78 -5.04 0.49 -1.58
N SER A 79 -4.86 1.68 -1.07
CA SER A 79 -4.54 2.86 -1.86
C SER A 79 -3.08 2.88 -2.31
N LEU A 80 -2.79 3.66 -3.34
CA LEU A 80 -1.41 3.91 -3.79
C LEU A 80 -0.61 4.63 -2.70
N GLU A 81 -1.25 5.51 -1.96
CA GLU A 81 -0.70 6.27 -0.85
C GLU A 81 -0.24 5.32 0.27
N THR A 82 -1.03 4.30 0.58
CA THR A 82 -0.66 3.26 1.54
C THR A 82 0.62 2.55 1.12
N PHE A 83 0.75 2.20 -0.15
CA PHE A 83 1.98 1.61 -0.67
C PHE A 83 3.17 2.56 -0.55
N MET A 84 3.00 3.82 -0.96
CA MET A 84 4.08 4.82 -0.89
C MET A 84 4.53 5.10 0.54
N THR A 85 3.59 5.16 1.48
CA THR A 85 3.89 5.26 2.91
C THR A 85 4.69 4.05 3.39
N ALA A 86 4.25 2.84 3.00
CA ALA A 86 4.95 1.61 3.35
C ALA A 86 6.39 1.54 2.79
N THR A 87 6.66 2.12 1.62
CA THR A 87 8.03 2.16 1.08
C THR A 87 8.99 2.98 1.94
N ARG A 88 8.47 3.90 2.75
CA ARG A 88 9.23 4.81 3.63
C ARG A 88 9.21 4.37 5.10
N ASP A 89 8.45 3.36 5.44
CA ASP A 89 8.44 2.77 6.77
C ASP A 89 9.44 1.60 6.87
N PRO A 90 10.54 1.75 7.60
CA PRO A 90 11.53 0.69 7.76
C PRO A 90 11.00 -0.56 8.47
N GLN A 91 9.87 -0.48 9.14
CA GLN A 91 9.19 -1.60 9.81
C GLN A 91 8.10 -2.24 8.96
N SER A 92 7.84 -1.70 7.77
CA SER A 92 6.79 -2.20 6.88
C SER A 92 6.94 -3.70 6.57
N VAL A 93 5.82 -4.39 6.52
CA VAL A 93 5.73 -5.79 6.04
C VAL A 93 6.23 -5.94 4.60
N LEU A 94 6.29 -4.85 3.83
CA LEU A 94 6.89 -4.80 2.50
C LEU A 94 8.33 -5.33 2.49
N TYR A 95 9.09 -5.10 3.56
CA TYR A 95 10.50 -5.52 3.70
C TYR A 95 10.69 -6.86 4.38
N LYS A 96 9.65 -7.40 5.01
CA LYS A 96 9.74 -8.58 5.87
C LYS A 96 9.06 -9.82 5.28
N LYS A 97 8.31 -9.66 4.19
CA LYS A 97 7.57 -10.74 3.53
C LYS A 97 8.02 -10.94 2.09
N ASN A 98 8.00 -12.18 1.66
CA ASN A 98 8.20 -12.49 0.25
C ASN A 98 6.90 -12.20 -0.52
N LEU A 99 6.89 -11.16 -1.32
CA LEU A 99 5.73 -10.73 -2.12
C LEU A 99 5.31 -11.76 -3.18
N HIS A 100 6.20 -12.70 -3.51
CA HIS A 100 5.99 -13.72 -4.54
C HIS A 100 5.93 -15.14 -3.99
N GLY A 101 5.99 -15.29 -2.68
CA GLY A 101 5.82 -16.59 -2.05
C GLY A 101 4.50 -17.22 -2.49
N THR A 102 4.49 -18.54 -2.65
CA THR A 102 3.25 -19.28 -2.89
C THR A 102 2.26 -18.94 -1.79
N GLY A 103 1.08 -18.55 -2.13
CA GLY A 103 -0.07 -18.06 -1.41
C GLY A 103 -0.14 -18.13 0.11
N ARG A 104 0.48 -19.11 0.74
CA ARG A 104 0.52 -19.24 2.20
C ARG A 104 1.54 -18.30 2.85
N ASN A 105 2.60 -17.94 2.15
CA ASN A 105 3.68 -17.11 2.69
C ASN A 105 3.42 -15.60 2.53
N ASN A 106 2.42 -15.22 1.73
CA ASN A 106 2.04 -13.82 1.50
C ASN A 106 0.83 -13.37 2.33
N VAL A 107 0.43 -14.13 3.32
CA VAL A 107 -0.79 -13.88 4.10
C VAL A 107 -0.81 -12.52 4.82
N GLY A 108 0.31 -11.88 4.97
CA GLY A 108 0.43 -10.56 5.59
C GLY A 108 0.89 -9.46 4.64
N CYS A 109 0.95 -9.70 3.34
CA CYS A 109 1.41 -8.71 2.39
C CYS A 109 0.28 -8.26 1.47
N TRP A 110 -0.16 -7.02 1.63
CA TRP A 110 -1.24 -6.41 0.85
C TRP A 110 -0.74 -5.41 -0.19
N TYR A 111 0.56 -5.24 -0.28
CA TYR A 111 1.15 -4.31 -1.23
C TYR A 111 1.47 -5.01 -2.53
N GLY A 112 0.80 -4.65 -3.57
CA GLY A 112 1.09 -5.14 -4.89
C GLY A 112 -0.15 -5.41 -5.72
N ILE A 113 0.07 -5.68 -6.97
CA ILE A 113 -0.97 -5.88 -7.97
C ILE A 113 -0.62 -7.09 -8.84
N VAL A 114 -1.63 -7.86 -9.24
CA VAL A 114 -1.50 -8.95 -10.20
C VAL A 114 -2.08 -8.56 -11.56
N CYS A 115 -1.76 -9.30 -12.61
CA CYS A 115 -2.19 -8.99 -13.98
C CYS A 115 -3.70 -8.74 -14.11
N SER A 116 -4.52 -9.60 -13.52
CA SER A 116 -5.97 -9.47 -13.58
C SER A 116 -6.51 -8.30 -12.76
N CYS A 117 -5.84 -7.95 -11.67
CA CYS A 117 -6.19 -6.78 -10.89
C CYS A 117 -5.84 -5.49 -11.65
N PHE A 118 -4.66 -5.44 -12.30
CA PHE A 118 -4.25 -4.32 -13.13
C PHE A 118 -5.27 -4.04 -14.25
N ALA A 119 -5.61 -5.06 -15.05
CA ALA A 119 -6.57 -4.90 -16.13
C ALA A 119 -7.96 -4.48 -15.62
N SER A 120 -8.42 -5.07 -14.51
CA SER A 120 -9.69 -4.68 -13.90
C SER A 120 -9.67 -3.24 -13.39
N TYR A 121 -8.55 -2.80 -12.81
CA TYR A 121 -8.37 -1.42 -12.36
C TYR A 121 -8.39 -0.43 -13.52
N VAL A 122 -7.65 -0.72 -14.60
CA VAL A 122 -7.62 0.12 -15.82
C VAL A 122 -9.00 0.27 -16.42
N HIS A 123 -9.79 -0.78 -16.42
CA HIS A 123 -11.15 -0.80 -16.93
C HIS A 123 -12.23 -0.34 -15.93
N ASP A 124 -11.83 0.16 -14.77
CA ASP A 124 -12.72 0.65 -13.72
C ASP A 124 -13.82 -0.36 -13.32
N LEU A 125 -13.44 -1.64 -13.25
CA LEU A 125 -14.35 -2.66 -12.76
C LEU A 125 -14.49 -2.55 -11.23
N PRO A 126 -15.68 -2.77 -10.67
CA PRO A 126 -15.90 -2.60 -9.23
C PRO A 126 -15.12 -3.62 -8.37
N ASN A 127 -14.70 -4.73 -8.97
CA ASN A 127 -13.93 -5.78 -8.32
C ASN A 127 -12.90 -6.37 -9.28
N ARG A 128 -11.86 -6.99 -8.72
CA ARG A 128 -10.93 -7.78 -9.50
C ARG A 128 -11.66 -8.91 -10.22
N THR A 129 -11.51 -8.97 -11.54
CA THR A 129 -11.97 -10.07 -12.37
C THR A 129 -10.77 -10.93 -12.77
N ILE A 130 -10.77 -12.21 -12.42
CA ILE A 130 -9.66 -13.11 -12.76
C ILE A 130 -9.65 -13.42 -14.27
N CYS A 131 -8.50 -13.83 -14.83
CA CYS A 131 -8.33 -14.00 -16.27
C CYS A 131 -9.42 -14.88 -16.92
N ARG A 132 -9.82 -15.98 -16.27
CA ARG A 132 -10.81 -16.90 -16.85
C ARG A 132 -12.21 -16.31 -16.91
N ASP A 133 -12.52 -15.31 -16.08
CA ASP A 133 -13.86 -14.72 -15.96
C ASP A 133 -14.01 -13.46 -16.83
N TRP A 134 -12.91 -12.93 -17.37
CA TRP A 134 -12.92 -11.77 -18.26
C TRP A 134 -13.80 -11.91 -19.52
N PRO A 135 -13.88 -13.08 -20.19
CA PRO A 135 -14.82 -13.26 -21.31
C PRO A 135 -16.29 -13.06 -20.96
N PHE A 136 -16.64 -13.11 -19.69
CA PHE A 136 -18.01 -12.97 -19.18
C PHE A 136 -18.30 -11.58 -18.58
N VAL A 137 -17.32 -10.68 -18.61
CA VAL A 137 -17.54 -9.29 -18.20
C VAL A 137 -18.51 -8.64 -19.17
N GLU A 138 -19.41 -7.85 -18.64
CA GLU A 138 -20.41 -7.12 -19.44
C GLU A 138 -19.74 -6.27 -20.52
N ASN A 139 -20.29 -6.33 -21.72
CA ASN A 139 -19.83 -5.58 -22.90
C ASN A 139 -18.40 -5.95 -23.37
N VAL A 140 -17.88 -7.10 -23.03
CA VAL A 140 -16.61 -7.64 -23.53
C VAL A 140 -16.87 -8.61 -24.70
N THR A 141 -16.18 -8.41 -25.81
CA THR A 141 -16.27 -9.24 -27.01
C THR A 141 -14.88 -9.77 -27.37
N MET A 142 -14.77 -11.06 -27.65
CA MET A 142 -13.55 -11.67 -28.17
C MET A 142 -13.42 -11.35 -29.66
N LEU A 143 -12.28 -10.78 -30.04
CA LEU A 143 -11.94 -10.50 -31.44
C LEU A 143 -11.05 -11.60 -32.07
N GLY A 144 -10.52 -12.52 -31.24
CA GLY A 144 -9.55 -13.50 -31.69
C GLY A 144 -8.15 -12.89 -31.84
N GLN A 145 -7.55 -13.06 -32.97
CA GLN A 145 -6.19 -12.56 -33.32
C GLN A 145 -6.25 -11.63 -34.54
N PRO A 146 -6.88 -10.44 -34.41
CA PRO A 146 -7.02 -9.48 -35.48
C PRO A 146 -5.66 -8.92 -35.89
N ASP A 147 -5.62 -8.27 -37.06
CA ASP A 147 -4.44 -7.51 -37.47
C ASP A 147 -4.16 -6.36 -36.48
N PRO A 148 -2.92 -6.06 -36.11
CA PRO A 148 -2.58 -4.93 -35.25
C PRO A 148 -3.10 -3.57 -35.71
N ASP A 149 -3.38 -3.39 -37.01
CA ASP A 149 -4.01 -2.17 -37.51
C ASP A 149 -5.45 -1.97 -37.00
N GLU A 150 -6.12 -3.04 -36.54
CA GLU A 150 -7.47 -3.01 -35.98
C GLU A 150 -7.49 -2.74 -34.47
N PHE A 151 -6.33 -2.71 -33.83
CA PHE A 151 -6.25 -2.47 -32.38
C PHE A 151 -6.75 -1.09 -31.99
N ARG A 152 -7.26 -1.01 -30.76
CA ARG A 152 -7.69 0.24 -30.13
C ARG A 152 -7.09 0.36 -28.72
N LEU A 153 -6.98 1.58 -28.27
CA LEU A 153 -6.59 1.86 -26.88
C LEU A 153 -7.55 1.16 -25.91
N LEU A 154 -7.00 0.55 -24.88
CA LEU A 154 -7.65 -0.29 -23.87
C LEU A 154 -8.17 -1.63 -24.39
N ASP A 155 -7.80 -2.09 -25.61
CA ASP A 155 -7.99 -3.48 -25.96
C ASP A 155 -7.22 -4.38 -24.99
N ILE A 156 -7.79 -5.53 -24.69
CA ILE A 156 -7.31 -6.49 -23.70
C ILE A 156 -6.63 -7.65 -24.42
N ILE A 157 -5.41 -7.96 -24.04
CA ILE A 157 -4.65 -9.14 -24.48
C ILE A 157 -4.86 -10.20 -23.41
N LEU A 158 -5.56 -11.29 -23.73
CA LEU A 158 -5.97 -12.28 -22.73
C LEU A 158 -5.68 -13.72 -23.16
N HIS A 159 -5.05 -14.45 -22.25
CA HIS A 159 -5.10 -15.91 -22.19
C HIS A 159 -5.77 -16.29 -20.86
N THR A 160 -6.94 -16.93 -20.95
CA THR A 160 -7.82 -17.18 -19.79
C THR A 160 -7.18 -17.98 -18.64
N LYS A 161 -6.12 -18.74 -18.93
CA LYS A 161 -5.40 -19.55 -17.93
C LYS A 161 -4.02 -18.99 -17.53
N LYS A 162 -3.49 -18.02 -18.29
CA LYS A 162 -2.09 -17.61 -18.10
C LYS A 162 -1.96 -16.17 -17.62
N HIS A 163 -2.49 -15.21 -18.38
CA HIS A 163 -2.17 -13.81 -18.17
C HIS A 163 -3.15 -12.87 -18.88
N ILE A 164 -3.14 -11.60 -18.47
CA ILE A 164 -3.87 -10.51 -19.08
C ILE A 164 -3.02 -9.24 -19.09
N ALA A 165 -3.09 -8.49 -20.19
CA ALA A 165 -2.44 -7.20 -20.39
C ALA A 165 -3.37 -6.25 -21.14
N VAL A 166 -3.00 -4.97 -21.26
CA VAL A 166 -3.82 -3.92 -21.88
C VAL A 166 -2.99 -3.14 -22.89
N ILE A 167 -3.54 -2.84 -24.05
CA ILE A 167 -2.93 -1.96 -25.04
C ILE A 167 -3.14 -0.52 -24.61
N THR A 168 -2.06 0.23 -24.37
CA THR A 168 -2.11 1.58 -23.80
C THR A 168 -1.63 2.68 -24.72
N ASP A 169 -0.94 2.32 -25.82
CA ASP A 169 -0.62 3.25 -26.89
C ASP A 169 -0.43 2.51 -28.21
N ILE A 170 -0.69 3.19 -29.33
CA ILE A 170 -0.46 2.70 -30.68
C ILE A 170 0.12 3.85 -31.49
N LEU A 171 1.32 3.67 -32.02
CA LEU A 171 1.92 4.61 -32.95
C LEU A 171 1.70 4.14 -34.39
N ARG A 172 1.08 5.00 -35.19
CA ARG A 172 0.75 4.74 -36.59
C ARG A 172 1.56 5.61 -37.51
N ASP A 173 1.79 5.07 -38.73
CA ASP A 173 2.34 5.87 -39.82
C ASP A 173 1.29 6.75 -40.50
N GLY A 174 1.72 7.49 -41.53
CA GLY A 174 0.84 8.38 -42.27
C GLY A 174 -0.31 7.71 -43.04
N ASP A 175 -0.21 6.39 -43.27
CA ASP A 175 -1.22 5.57 -43.92
C ASP A 175 -2.16 4.87 -42.91
N GLY A 176 -1.92 5.07 -41.60
CA GLY A 176 -2.73 4.52 -40.52
C GLY A 176 -2.31 3.14 -40.04
N HIS A 177 -1.22 2.59 -40.57
CA HIS A 177 -0.72 1.27 -40.13
C HIS A 177 0.01 1.36 -38.80
N ALA A 178 -0.27 0.43 -37.90
CA ALA A 178 0.41 0.32 -36.60
C ALA A 178 1.89 -0.01 -36.82
N LYS A 179 2.78 0.73 -36.17
CA LYS A 179 4.24 0.53 -36.21
C LYS A 179 4.80 0.16 -34.85
N LEU A 180 4.23 0.69 -33.78
CA LEU A 180 4.56 0.29 -32.43
C LEU A 180 3.27 0.20 -31.60
N ILE A 181 3.22 -0.80 -30.73
CA ILE A 181 2.11 -1.07 -29.83
C ILE A 181 2.67 -1.10 -28.41
N GLU A 182 2.24 -0.17 -27.57
CA GLU A 182 2.56 -0.21 -26.16
C GLU A 182 1.58 -1.13 -25.42
N VAL A 183 2.14 -2.06 -24.70
CA VAL A 183 1.40 -2.97 -23.83
C VAL A 183 1.78 -2.70 -22.39
N SER A 184 0.79 -2.38 -21.58
CA SER A 184 0.92 -2.23 -20.14
C SER A 184 0.42 -3.48 -19.43
N GLU A 185 1.19 -3.94 -18.46
CA GLU A 185 0.89 -5.17 -17.72
C GLU A 185 1.43 -5.14 -16.29
N ALA A 186 0.76 -5.84 -15.38
CA ALA A 186 1.36 -6.25 -14.11
C ALA A 186 1.93 -7.66 -14.26
N THR A 187 3.23 -7.76 -14.23
CA THR A 187 3.98 -9.01 -14.30
C THR A 187 5.15 -8.97 -13.31
N LEU A 188 5.90 -10.06 -13.17
CA LEU A 188 7.07 -10.06 -12.32
C LEU A 188 8.21 -9.25 -12.94
N PRO A 189 8.93 -8.42 -12.17
CA PRO A 189 8.72 -8.14 -10.73
C PRO A 189 7.75 -6.98 -10.46
N LYS A 190 7.27 -6.27 -11.49
CA LYS A 190 6.50 -5.03 -11.35
C LYS A 190 5.60 -4.74 -12.56
N CYS A 191 4.70 -3.78 -12.42
CA CYS A 191 3.99 -3.20 -13.56
C CYS A 191 4.98 -2.53 -14.50
N LYS A 192 4.77 -2.70 -15.77
CA LYS A 192 5.65 -2.16 -16.82
C LYS A 192 4.90 -1.90 -18.11
N LYS A 193 5.55 -1.11 -18.96
CA LYS A 193 5.20 -0.88 -20.37
C LYS A 193 6.22 -1.60 -21.25
N THR A 194 5.77 -2.18 -22.33
CA THR A 194 6.63 -2.81 -23.33
C THR A 194 6.12 -2.44 -24.71
N TYR A 195 7.02 -1.99 -25.58
CA TYR A 195 6.70 -1.68 -26.97
C TYR A 195 7.01 -2.88 -27.85
N PHE A 196 6.11 -3.15 -28.79
CA PHE A 196 6.23 -4.21 -29.77
C PHE A 196 5.99 -3.64 -31.17
N THR A 197 6.79 -4.04 -32.12
CA THR A 197 6.37 -3.97 -33.55
C THR A 197 5.20 -4.94 -33.76
N PRO A 198 4.40 -4.78 -34.86
CA PRO A 198 3.34 -5.74 -35.19
C PRO A 198 3.82 -7.18 -35.29
N GLU A 199 5.02 -7.40 -35.81
CA GLU A 199 5.62 -8.73 -35.93
C GLU A 199 6.00 -9.30 -34.56
N GLU A 200 6.71 -8.52 -33.73
CA GLU A 200 7.06 -8.93 -32.37
C GLU A 200 5.82 -9.18 -31.50
N PHE A 201 4.74 -8.39 -31.71
CA PHE A 201 3.48 -8.61 -31.03
C PHE A 201 2.88 -9.97 -31.37
N ARG A 202 2.84 -10.33 -32.66
CA ARG A 202 2.34 -11.63 -33.10
C ARG A 202 3.17 -12.78 -32.54
N LEU A 203 4.50 -12.68 -32.61
CA LEU A 203 5.42 -13.68 -32.05
C LEU A 203 5.29 -13.84 -30.56
N PHE A 204 5.15 -12.74 -29.84
CA PHE A 204 5.13 -12.79 -28.38
C PHE A 204 3.75 -13.18 -27.82
N TRP A 205 2.67 -12.67 -28.39
CA TRP A 205 1.33 -12.87 -27.86
C TRP A 205 0.54 -13.95 -28.62
N TYR A 206 0.45 -13.87 -29.92
CA TYR A 206 -0.41 -14.75 -30.72
C TYR A 206 0.10 -16.18 -30.77
N GLU A 207 1.39 -16.39 -30.94
CA GLU A 207 1.96 -17.75 -30.91
C GLU A 207 1.85 -18.42 -29.52
N ARG A 208 1.58 -17.64 -28.48
CA ARG A 208 1.31 -18.14 -27.14
C ARG A 208 -0.18 -18.27 -26.84
N GLU A 209 -1.01 -18.25 -27.87
CA GLU A 209 -2.47 -18.44 -27.80
C GLU A 209 -3.24 -17.32 -27.06
N PHE A 210 -2.68 -16.11 -27.00
CA PHE A 210 -3.43 -14.96 -26.51
C PHE A 210 -4.38 -14.46 -27.61
N ASN A 211 -5.54 -14.00 -27.16
CA ASN A 211 -6.54 -13.36 -28.01
C ASN A 211 -6.78 -11.92 -27.56
N ILE A 212 -7.26 -11.11 -28.48
CA ILE A 212 -7.69 -9.76 -28.21
C ILE A 212 -9.17 -9.78 -27.83
N TYR A 213 -9.47 -9.03 -26.79
CA TYR A 213 -10.84 -8.75 -26.34
C TYR A 213 -11.03 -7.24 -26.32
N ARG A 214 -12.23 -6.81 -26.66
CA ARG A 214 -12.62 -5.40 -26.65
C ARG A 214 -13.83 -5.19 -25.76
N ARG A 215 -13.73 -4.23 -24.85
CA ARG A 215 -14.85 -3.80 -24.05
C ARG A 215 -15.45 -2.52 -24.61
N SER A 216 -16.78 -2.45 -24.74
CA SER A 216 -17.52 -1.22 -25.03
C SER A 216 -18.01 -0.57 -23.73
N GLY A 217 -18.52 0.66 -23.81
CA GLY A 217 -18.98 1.40 -22.62
C GLY A 217 -17.85 2.03 -21.81
N LEU A 218 -16.71 2.25 -22.42
CA LEU A 218 -15.51 2.80 -21.76
C LEU A 218 -15.67 4.27 -21.36
N GLU A 219 -16.65 4.99 -21.88
CA GLU A 219 -16.95 6.39 -21.54
C GLU A 219 -17.31 6.59 -20.07
N LYS A 220 -17.62 5.51 -19.36
CA LYS A 220 -17.98 5.51 -17.93
C LYS A 220 -16.77 5.36 -17.00
N ILE A 221 -15.57 5.10 -17.52
CA ILE A 221 -14.36 4.96 -16.71
C ILE A 221 -14.08 6.29 -16.03
N THR A 222 -13.87 6.25 -14.73
CA THR A 222 -13.52 7.40 -13.90
C THR A 222 -12.03 7.38 -13.55
N TYR A 223 -11.50 8.53 -13.15
CA TYR A 223 -10.14 8.66 -12.69
C TYR A 223 -10.07 9.66 -11.52
N THR A 224 -9.38 9.28 -10.48
CA THR A 224 -9.08 10.15 -9.35
C THR A 224 -7.57 10.25 -9.20
N PRO A 225 -6.99 11.46 -9.26
CA PRO A 225 -5.58 11.67 -8.96
C PRO A 225 -5.23 11.28 -7.53
N SER A 226 -3.97 11.01 -7.26
CA SER A 226 -3.51 10.58 -5.93
C SER A 226 -2.57 11.57 -5.27
N CYS A 227 -2.63 11.61 -3.95
CA CYS A 227 -1.57 12.12 -3.09
C CYS A 227 -1.21 11.04 -2.07
N PHE A 228 -0.18 11.26 -1.24
CA PHE A 228 0.11 10.27 -0.21
C PHE A 228 0.59 10.88 1.10
N VAL A 229 0.36 10.17 2.19
CA VAL A 229 0.81 10.54 3.54
C VAL A 229 2.09 9.78 3.86
N HIS A 230 3.10 10.53 4.26
CA HIS A 230 4.34 10.04 4.83
C HIS A 230 4.40 10.44 6.29
N ILE A 231 4.78 9.51 7.14
CA ILE A 231 4.95 9.76 8.57
C ILE A 231 6.38 9.51 8.94
N GLU A 232 7.02 10.54 9.48
CA GLU A 232 8.36 10.40 10.04
C GLU A 232 8.25 9.67 11.37
N ALA A 233 8.54 8.39 11.31
CA ALA A 233 8.57 7.55 12.47
C ALA A 233 9.92 7.64 13.15
N ASP A 234 9.91 7.47 14.46
CA ASP A 234 11.10 7.09 15.18
C ASP A 234 11.55 5.69 14.71
N PRO A 235 12.68 5.55 14.01
CA PRO A 235 13.12 4.26 13.49
C PRO A 235 13.51 3.26 14.59
N GLU A 236 13.77 3.73 15.82
CA GLU A 236 14.04 2.87 16.97
C GLU A 236 12.73 2.32 17.57
N ARG A 237 11.67 3.08 17.48
CA ARG A 237 10.36 2.76 18.04
C ARG A 237 9.56 1.78 17.19
N GLY A 238 9.75 1.83 15.89
CA GLY A 238 8.88 1.13 14.94
C GLY A 238 7.50 1.75 14.91
N ILE A 239 6.92 1.83 13.74
CA ILE A 239 5.54 2.21 13.58
C ILE A 239 4.68 0.97 13.73
N SER A 240 3.41 1.21 13.98
CA SER A 240 2.34 0.24 14.12
C SER A 240 2.58 -1.11 13.42
N GLY A 241 2.27 -2.18 14.08
CA GLY A 241 2.25 -3.49 13.48
C GLY A 241 3.63 -4.07 13.23
N ASP A 242 4.52 -4.03 14.22
CA ASP A 242 5.76 -4.81 14.16
C ASP A 242 5.44 -6.23 13.69
N PRO A 243 5.79 -6.60 12.44
CA PRO A 243 5.44 -7.90 11.88
C PRO A 243 6.28 -9.03 12.44
N GLU A 244 7.30 -8.76 13.27
CA GLU A 244 8.03 -9.76 14.06
C GLU A 244 7.28 -10.11 15.34
N MET A 245 6.25 -9.38 15.67
CA MET A 245 5.37 -9.81 16.73
C MET A 245 4.84 -11.21 16.43
N PRO A 246 5.11 -12.21 17.30
CA PRO A 246 4.72 -13.60 17.05
C PRO A 246 3.21 -13.74 16.94
N PRO A 247 2.75 -14.84 16.41
CA PRO A 247 1.57 -15.02 15.57
C PRO A 247 0.33 -14.38 16.17
N TYR A 248 0.21 -13.11 15.99
CA TYR A 248 -1.06 -12.48 16.25
C TYR A 248 -2.05 -12.96 15.24
N PRO A 249 -3.17 -13.51 15.69
CA PRO A 249 -4.32 -13.66 14.83
C PRO A 249 -4.76 -12.32 14.23
N TYR A 250 -4.27 -11.24 14.78
CA TYR A 250 -4.57 -9.86 14.37
C TYR A 250 -3.63 -9.28 13.33
N ASN A 251 -2.37 -9.69 13.35
CA ASN A 251 -1.34 -9.03 12.56
C ASN A 251 -1.63 -9.07 11.06
N THR A 252 -2.15 -10.17 10.59
CA THR A 252 -2.52 -10.32 9.19
C THR A 252 -3.89 -9.73 8.84
N ALA A 253 -4.74 -9.53 9.82
CA ALA A 253 -6.08 -8.97 9.63
C ALA A 253 -6.12 -7.45 9.86
N LEU A 254 -5.09 -6.90 10.52
CA LEU A 254 -5.07 -5.52 10.99
C LEU A 254 -4.19 -4.58 10.18
N LEU A 255 -3.47 -5.11 9.21
CA LEU A 255 -2.83 -4.29 8.21
C LEU A 255 -3.70 -4.23 6.95
N PRO A 256 -5.00 -4.05 7.05
CA PRO A 256 -5.81 -4.15 5.89
C PRO A 256 -5.42 -3.02 4.98
N ASP A 257 -5.92 -2.04 4.82
CA ASP A 257 -5.86 -1.18 3.69
C ASP A 257 -4.78 -0.09 3.79
N GLN A 258 -4.30 0.20 4.99
CA GLN A 258 -3.34 1.28 5.21
C GLN A 258 -1.92 0.81 5.51
N GLY A 259 -1.71 -0.48 5.60
CA GLY A 259 -0.40 -1.00 5.97
C GLY A 259 0.00 -0.59 7.39
N ASN A 260 1.30 -0.43 7.59
CA ASN A 260 1.84 -0.13 8.92
C ASN A 260 1.72 1.34 9.31
N ALA A 261 1.34 2.19 8.39
CA ALA A 261 1.40 3.63 8.56
C ALA A 261 0.06 4.26 8.99
N SER A 262 -0.90 3.46 9.40
CA SER A 262 -2.26 3.94 9.68
C SER A 262 -2.51 4.37 11.13
N ASN A 263 -1.61 4.05 12.06
CA ASN A 263 -1.81 4.33 13.47
C ASN A 263 -0.56 4.94 14.08
N TYR A 264 -0.71 6.09 14.72
CA TYR A 264 0.38 6.89 15.25
C TYR A 264 0.12 7.29 16.68
N SER A 265 1.18 7.50 17.45
CA SER A 265 1.08 8.15 18.73
C SER A 265 0.99 9.67 18.54
N ALA A 266 0.58 10.36 19.59
CA ALA A 266 0.52 11.82 19.59
C ALA A 266 1.90 12.49 19.44
N GLU A 267 2.99 11.74 19.56
CA GLU A 267 4.37 12.24 19.42
C GLU A 267 4.91 12.11 17.98
N ASP A 268 4.26 11.31 17.15
CA ASP A 268 4.70 11.12 15.77
C ASP A 268 4.41 12.36 14.92
N GLU A 269 5.27 12.66 13.97
CA GLU A 269 5.06 13.74 13.02
C GLU A 269 4.37 13.21 11.77
N VAL A 270 3.28 13.86 11.36
CA VAL A 270 2.53 13.50 10.15
C VAL A 270 2.88 14.47 9.04
N VAL A 271 3.54 13.95 8.02
CA VAL A 271 3.89 14.70 6.80
C VAL A 271 3.13 14.12 5.62
N ILE A 272 2.47 14.98 4.86
CA ILE A 272 1.81 14.61 3.61
C ILE A 272 2.70 15.02 2.46
N ASP A 273 3.21 14.03 1.73
CA ASP A 273 3.98 14.27 0.49
C ASP A 273 3.03 14.26 -0.71
N ILE A 274 3.20 15.24 -1.58
CA ILE A 274 2.41 15.37 -2.80
C ILE A 274 3.20 14.77 -3.97
N LEU A 275 2.65 13.75 -4.59
CA LEU A 275 3.34 12.98 -5.64
C LEU A 275 3.22 13.61 -7.03
N GLU A 276 2.19 14.38 -7.27
CA GLU A 276 1.89 14.99 -8.55
C GLU A 276 1.86 16.51 -8.42
N ASP A 277 2.38 17.20 -9.41
CA ASP A 277 2.33 18.67 -9.46
C ASP A 277 0.90 19.19 -9.69
N GLY A 278 0.68 20.45 -9.34
CA GLY A 278 -0.57 21.18 -9.63
C GLY A 278 -1.64 21.07 -8.54
N TRP A 279 -1.29 20.58 -7.35
CA TRP A 279 -2.10 20.72 -6.15
C TRP A 279 -1.80 22.03 -5.43
N GLU A 280 -2.82 22.64 -4.83
CA GLU A 280 -2.70 23.93 -4.14
C GLU A 280 -2.65 23.76 -2.62
N ASN A 281 -3.53 22.94 -2.08
CA ASN A 281 -3.71 22.72 -0.64
C ASN A 281 -4.04 21.26 -0.32
N VAL A 282 -3.93 20.95 0.96
CA VAL A 282 -4.46 19.70 1.52
C VAL A 282 -5.51 20.03 2.56
N VAL A 283 -6.69 19.47 2.41
CA VAL A 283 -7.75 19.53 3.42
C VAL A 283 -7.64 18.31 4.31
N VAL A 284 -7.45 18.55 5.60
CA VAL A 284 -7.39 17.50 6.62
C VAL A 284 -8.69 17.50 7.41
N GLY A 285 -9.30 16.34 7.50
CA GLY A 285 -10.49 16.10 8.31
C GLY A 285 -10.17 15.26 9.54
N ARG A 286 -10.77 15.55 10.68
CA ARG A 286 -10.65 14.78 11.92
C ARG A 286 -12.02 14.39 12.45
N SER A 287 -12.12 13.20 13.05
CA SER A 287 -13.31 12.69 13.75
C SER A 287 -12.89 12.00 15.04
N ASP A 288 -13.74 12.07 16.07
CA ASP A 288 -13.60 11.27 17.29
C ASP A 288 -14.01 9.81 17.08
N LYS A 289 -14.71 9.50 15.99
CA LYS A 289 -15.17 8.16 15.64
C LYS A 289 -14.44 7.64 14.41
N PRO A 290 -14.24 6.31 14.31
CA PRO A 290 -13.71 5.70 13.09
C PRO A 290 -14.55 6.10 11.89
N PHE A 291 -13.88 6.38 10.76
CA PHE A 291 -14.57 6.50 9.49
C PHE A 291 -15.15 5.15 9.13
N ASP A 292 -16.46 5.07 8.93
CA ASP A 292 -17.14 3.84 8.58
C ASP A 292 -16.68 3.34 7.20
N GLY A 293 -15.98 2.24 7.21
CA GLY A 293 -15.42 1.62 6.03
C GLY A 293 -15.98 0.24 5.76
N ALA A 294 -17.27 0.07 5.94
CA ALA A 294 -17.89 -1.21 5.68
C ALA A 294 -17.81 -1.56 4.19
N GLY A 295 -16.86 -2.39 3.83
CA GLY A 295 -16.89 -3.16 2.59
C GLY A 295 -15.91 -2.77 1.50
N ARG A 296 -15.57 -1.52 1.30
CA ARG A 296 -14.57 -1.07 0.30
C ARG A 296 -13.42 -0.27 0.86
N GLY A 297 -13.13 -0.50 2.11
CA GLY A 297 -12.16 0.32 2.78
C GLY A 297 -12.82 1.57 3.34
N ILE A 298 -12.17 2.04 4.33
CA ILE A 298 -12.37 3.23 5.09
C ILE A 298 -12.40 4.52 4.25
N PHE A 299 -12.43 4.41 2.93
CA PHE A 299 -12.26 5.54 2.02
C PHE A 299 -13.58 6.06 1.44
N ASP A 300 -14.71 5.42 1.75
CA ASP A 300 -16.01 5.92 1.30
C ASP A 300 -16.36 7.21 2.07
N GLU A 301 -15.92 8.33 1.49
CA GLU A 301 -16.26 9.68 1.90
C GLU A 301 -15.83 10.10 3.33
N PRO A 302 -14.61 9.74 3.81
CA PRO A 302 -14.18 10.08 5.17
C PRO A 302 -14.22 11.60 5.43
N MET A 303 -14.03 12.41 4.40
CA MET A 303 -14.11 13.86 4.52
C MET A 303 -15.53 14.34 4.86
N LYS A 304 -16.59 13.63 4.46
CA LYS A 304 -17.96 13.96 4.85
C LYS A 304 -18.26 13.67 6.32
N MET A 305 -17.57 12.68 6.89
CA MET A 305 -17.72 12.27 8.29
C MET A 305 -16.87 13.11 9.25
N ALA A 306 -15.94 13.89 8.75
CA ALA A 306 -15.03 14.68 9.57
C ALA A 306 -15.80 15.78 10.33
N GLU A 307 -15.63 15.80 11.66
CA GLU A 307 -16.22 16.78 12.58
C GLU A 307 -15.44 18.09 12.58
N GLU A 308 -14.13 18.00 12.42
CA GLU A 308 -13.22 19.14 12.32
C GLU A 308 -12.55 19.09 10.93
N ARG A 309 -12.34 20.26 10.32
CA ARG A 309 -11.63 20.38 9.04
C ARG A 309 -10.72 21.59 9.08
N PHE A 310 -9.55 21.45 8.48
CA PHE A 310 -8.60 22.53 8.31
C PHE A 310 -7.83 22.35 7.00
N GLU A 311 -7.51 23.46 6.38
CA GLU A 311 -6.79 23.52 5.12
C GLU A 311 -5.34 23.92 5.37
N LEU A 312 -4.41 23.22 4.76
CA LEU A 312 -2.98 23.44 4.92
C LEU A 312 -2.34 23.67 3.56
N PRO A 313 -1.47 24.70 3.43
CA PRO A 313 -0.77 24.97 2.19
C PRO A 313 0.27 23.88 1.91
N ILE A 314 0.49 23.60 0.64
CA ILE A 314 1.59 22.75 0.19
C ILE A 314 2.85 23.62 0.11
N VAL A 315 3.91 23.22 0.82
CA VAL A 315 5.21 23.88 0.81
C VAL A 315 6.26 22.86 0.37
N ASP A 316 6.97 23.15 -0.71
CA ASP A 316 8.00 22.26 -1.27
C ASP A 316 7.49 20.81 -1.51
N GLY A 317 6.26 20.69 -1.99
CA GLY A 317 5.61 19.40 -2.25
C GLY A 317 5.19 18.63 -0.99
N LYS A 318 5.16 19.28 0.17
CA LYS A 318 4.83 18.66 1.45
C LYS A 318 3.84 19.47 2.27
N VAL A 319 3.14 18.80 3.15
CA VAL A 319 2.30 19.42 4.19
C VAL A 319 2.60 18.75 5.53
N VAL A 320 2.94 19.55 6.53
CA VAL A 320 3.08 19.08 7.91
C VAL A 320 1.78 19.35 8.66
N VAL A 321 1.18 18.30 9.22
CA VAL A 321 -0.05 18.41 10.01
C VAL A 321 0.30 18.89 11.41
N PRO A 322 -0.05 20.14 11.80
CA PRO A 322 0.44 20.74 13.03
C PRO A 322 -0.26 20.24 14.30
N VAL A 323 -1.37 19.50 14.14
CA VAL A 323 -2.23 19.12 15.25
C VAL A 323 -2.12 17.64 15.55
N LYS A 324 -1.66 17.31 16.75
CA LYS A 324 -1.50 15.95 17.27
C LYS A 324 -2.61 15.56 18.25
N LYS A 325 -3.81 16.08 18.05
CA LYS A 325 -4.98 15.72 18.85
C LYS A 325 -5.38 14.28 18.53
N PRO A 326 -5.64 13.43 19.51
CA PRO A 326 -6.13 12.08 19.26
C PRO A 326 -7.40 12.06 18.43
N GLY A 327 -7.56 11.02 17.58
CA GLY A 327 -8.72 10.86 16.73
C GLY A 327 -8.37 10.17 15.40
N TYR A 328 -9.35 10.15 14.53
CA TYR A 328 -9.24 9.57 13.18
C TYR A 328 -9.14 10.69 12.17
N TYR A 329 -8.19 10.55 11.27
CA TYR A 329 -7.85 11.59 10.31
C TYR A 329 -8.01 11.10 8.88
N ALA A 330 -8.41 12.02 8.02
CA ALA A 330 -8.38 11.84 6.57
C ALA A 330 -7.81 13.10 5.93
N ALA A 331 -7.16 12.96 4.78
CA ALA A 331 -6.68 14.08 4.00
C ALA A 331 -6.92 13.88 2.51
N VAL A 332 -7.24 14.95 1.82
CA VAL A 332 -7.33 15.03 0.36
C VAL A 332 -6.56 16.24 -0.14
N ALA A 333 -5.87 16.09 -1.27
CA ALA A 333 -5.30 17.23 -1.96
C ALA A 333 -6.37 17.92 -2.81
N THR A 334 -6.32 19.25 -2.89
CA THR A 334 -7.30 20.08 -3.59
C THR A 334 -6.61 21.10 -4.51
N ALA A 335 -7.24 21.41 -5.62
CA ALA A 335 -6.90 22.51 -6.51
C ALA A 335 -8.16 22.97 -7.25
N LYS A 336 -8.13 24.21 -7.79
CA LYS A 336 -9.32 24.83 -8.42
C LYS A 336 -9.76 24.17 -9.70
N ASP A 337 -8.84 23.56 -10.43
CA ASP A 337 -9.01 23.09 -11.79
C ASP A 337 -9.17 21.56 -11.89
N ARG A 338 -9.23 20.84 -10.75
CA ARG A 338 -9.31 19.38 -10.72
C ARG A 338 -10.16 18.86 -9.58
N CYS A 339 -10.55 17.59 -9.67
CA CYS A 339 -11.19 16.89 -8.56
C CYS A 339 -10.24 16.72 -7.39
N GLU A 340 -10.80 16.56 -6.19
CA GLU A 340 -10.02 16.14 -5.01
C GLU A 340 -9.30 14.82 -5.28
N SER A 341 -8.15 14.62 -4.64
CA SER A 341 -7.44 13.35 -4.69
C SER A 341 -8.21 12.25 -3.94
N ASP A 342 -7.80 11.00 -4.14
CA ASP A 342 -8.21 9.93 -3.23
C ASP A 342 -7.84 10.29 -1.79
N PRO A 343 -8.72 10.01 -0.81
CA PRO A 343 -8.42 10.28 0.58
C PRO A 343 -7.39 9.30 1.12
N VAL A 344 -6.47 9.79 1.95
CA VAL A 344 -5.65 8.96 2.82
C VAL A 344 -6.13 9.08 4.24
N THR A 345 -6.03 8.01 5.02
CA THR A 345 -6.51 7.98 6.39
C THR A 345 -5.47 7.43 7.34
N TRP A 346 -5.50 7.96 8.56
CA TRP A 346 -4.68 7.49 9.68
C TRP A 346 -5.40 7.73 10.99
N ALA A 347 -4.85 7.21 12.09
CA ALA A 347 -5.35 7.48 13.43
C ALA A 347 -4.20 7.97 14.31
N VAL A 348 -4.51 8.90 15.21
CA VAL A 348 -3.64 9.36 16.28
C VAL A 348 -4.23 8.92 17.59
N ALA A 349 -3.49 8.16 18.38
CA ALA A 349 -3.97 7.63 19.64
C ALA A 349 -3.40 8.38 20.83
N ALA A 350 -4.23 8.58 21.84
CA ALA A 350 -3.82 9.09 23.14
C ALA A 350 -3.40 7.96 24.09
N LEU A 351 -2.61 7.02 23.62
CA LEU A 351 -2.14 5.91 24.43
C LEU A 351 -0.79 6.26 25.05
N GLU A 352 -0.80 6.63 26.34
CA GLU A 352 0.38 6.96 27.11
C GLU A 352 0.71 5.84 28.09
N LEU A 353 1.98 5.41 28.12
CA LEU A 353 2.52 4.51 29.12
C LEU A 353 3.32 5.30 30.14
N LYS A 354 3.08 5.03 31.43
CA LYS A 354 3.81 5.61 32.58
C LYS A 354 4.36 4.50 33.47
N GLY A 355 5.59 4.65 33.90
CA GLY A 355 6.16 3.79 34.95
C GLY A 355 6.07 4.46 36.32
N ASN A 356 6.05 3.63 37.35
CA ASN A 356 5.99 4.12 38.75
C ASN A 356 7.30 4.82 39.20
N LYS A 357 8.41 4.59 38.48
CA LYS A 357 9.68 5.30 38.68
C LYS A 357 10.59 5.14 37.45
N THR A 358 11.63 5.98 37.38
CA THR A 358 12.55 6.01 36.25
C THR A 358 13.89 5.33 36.51
N VAL A 359 14.13 4.85 37.73
CA VAL A 359 15.37 4.13 38.12
C VAL A 359 15.01 2.90 38.93
N TYR A 360 15.50 1.76 38.53
CA TYR A 360 15.26 0.45 39.13
C TYR A 360 16.56 -0.25 39.50
N ALA A 361 16.51 -1.17 40.48
CA ALA A 361 17.56 -2.15 40.71
C ALA A 361 17.42 -3.32 39.70
N PRO A 362 18.53 -4.06 39.42
CA PRO A 362 18.49 -5.24 38.55
C PRO A 362 17.45 -6.26 39.02
N GLY A 363 16.58 -6.71 38.12
CA GLY A 363 15.52 -7.68 38.41
C GLY A 363 14.38 -7.20 39.28
N GLU A 364 14.34 -5.91 39.63
CA GLU A 364 13.23 -5.33 40.37
C GLU A 364 11.92 -5.41 39.56
N THR A 365 10.79 -5.49 40.27
CA THR A 365 9.48 -5.45 39.61
C THR A 365 9.04 -3.98 39.44
N ALA A 366 8.86 -3.58 38.16
CA ALA A 366 8.29 -2.31 37.77
C ALA A 366 6.76 -2.42 37.64
N GLU A 367 6.04 -1.38 37.99
CA GLU A 367 4.62 -1.21 37.68
C GLU A 367 4.50 -0.16 36.56
N PHE A 368 3.75 -0.48 35.53
CA PHE A 368 3.42 0.40 34.42
C PHE A 368 1.92 0.60 34.35
N THR A 369 1.52 1.83 34.06
CA THR A 369 0.10 2.20 33.88
C THR A 369 -0.13 2.78 32.50
N PHE A 370 -1.30 2.53 31.93
CA PHE A 370 -1.73 3.08 30.65
C PHE A 370 -3.23 3.39 30.70
N ASP A 371 -3.63 4.39 29.93
CA ASP A 371 -5.04 4.73 29.72
C ASP A 371 -5.38 4.50 28.24
N ALA A 372 -6.19 3.49 27.98
CA ALA A 372 -6.57 3.11 26.63
C ALA A 372 -7.83 3.87 26.19
N PRO A 373 -7.80 4.61 25.09
CA PRO A 373 -9.00 5.21 24.53
C PRO A 373 -10.09 4.16 24.21
N GLU A 374 -11.33 4.61 24.15
CA GLU A 374 -12.45 3.75 23.76
C GLU A 374 -12.21 3.11 22.37
N GLY A 375 -12.49 1.82 22.24
CA GLY A 375 -12.29 1.07 21.01
C GLY A 375 -10.85 0.63 20.75
N VAL A 376 -9.95 0.86 21.72
CA VAL A 376 -8.54 0.42 21.64
C VAL A 376 -8.30 -0.78 22.54
N ASP A 377 -7.80 -1.87 21.95
CA ASP A 377 -7.39 -3.07 22.67
C ASP A 377 -5.87 -3.09 22.86
N VAL A 378 -5.41 -2.80 24.07
CA VAL A 378 -4.00 -2.91 24.45
C VAL A 378 -3.69 -4.37 24.77
N PHE A 379 -2.76 -5.00 24.07
CA PHE A 379 -2.62 -6.46 24.13
C PHE A 379 -1.21 -6.95 24.47
N LEU A 380 -0.17 -6.14 24.31
CA LEU A 380 1.21 -6.56 24.51
C LEU A 380 2.04 -5.51 25.22
N GLN A 381 2.84 -5.97 26.19
CA GLN A 381 3.90 -5.19 26.81
C GLN A 381 5.27 -5.51 26.17
N ASN A 382 6.12 -4.51 26.04
CA ASN A 382 7.46 -4.63 25.50
C ASN A 382 8.45 -3.86 26.37
N ILE A 383 9.61 -4.45 26.63
CA ILE A 383 10.75 -3.79 27.29
C ILE A 383 12.01 -4.07 26.46
N ASN A 384 12.67 -3.01 26.00
CA ASN A 384 13.82 -3.07 25.11
C ASN A 384 15.00 -2.28 25.70
N ARG A 385 16.22 -2.64 25.32
CA ARG A 385 17.41 -1.87 25.61
C ARG A 385 17.59 -0.75 24.59
N VAL A 386 17.92 0.46 25.06
CA VAL A 386 18.27 1.60 24.20
C VAL A 386 19.57 1.29 23.45
N LYS A 387 19.59 1.55 22.15
CA LYS A 387 20.78 1.46 21.26
C LYS A 387 21.41 0.09 21.02
N THR A 388 20.74 -0.98 21.34
CA THR A 388 21.23 -2.31 20.97
C THR A 388 20.12 -3.12 20.32
N SER A 389 20.47 -3.90 19.30
CA SER A 389 19.61 -4.94 18.73
C SER A 389 19.50 -6.15 19.67
N GLY A 390 19.35 -5.89 20.96
CA GLY A 390 19.31 -6.88 22.01
C GLY A 390 17.95 -7.49 22.20
N GLU A 391 17.88 -8.47 23.10
CA GLU A 391 16.68 -9.20 23.42
C GLU A 391 15.56 -8.28 23.90
N MET A 392 14.42 -8.38 23.25
CA MET A 392 13.20 -7.71 23.61
C MET A 392 12.40 -8.63 24.54
N THR A 393 12.10 -8.14 25.74
CA THR A 393 11.16 -8.85 26.62
C THR A 393 9.74 -8.49 26.21
N ARG A 394 8.94 -9.50 25.86
CA ARG A 394 7.54 -9.35 25.46
C ARG A 394 6.65 -10.26 26.26
N ALA A 395 5.50 -9.75 26.65
CA ALA A 395 4.44 -10.56 27.25
C ALA A 395 3.07 -10.05 26.87
N PHE A 396 2.12 -10.96 26.66
CA PHE A 396 0.73 -10.60 26.46
C PHE A 396 0.12 -10.10 27.75
N LEU A 397 -0.69 -9.06 27.65
CA LEU A 397 -1.49 -8.59 28.78
C LEU A 397 -2.68 -9.53 28.99
N SER A 398 -2.89 -9.94 30.22
CA SER A 398 -4.10 -10.64 30.66
C SER A 398 -5.32 -9.70 30.62
N ASP A 399 -6.52 -10.27 30.55
CA ASP A 399 -7.76 -9.48 30.59
C ASP A 399 -7.89 -8.65 31.86
N ALA A 400 -7.33 -9.14 32.98
CA ALA A 400 -7.29 -8.40 34.25
C ALA A 400 -6.39 -7.15 34.16
N GLU A 401 -5.20 -7.27 33.54
CA GLU A 401 -4.28 -6.14 33.32
C GLU A 401 -4.86 -5.12 32.35
N LYS A 402 -5.46 -5.59 31.26
CA LYS A 402 -6.15 -4.73 30.28
C LYS A 402 -7.24 -3.91 30.96
N LYS A 403 -8.08 -4.57 31.75
CA LYS A 403 -9.17 -3.91 32.48
C LYS A 403 -8.67 -2.97 33.55
N ALA A 404 -7.55 -3.30 34.18
CA ALA A 404 -6.95 -2.46 35.24
C ALA A 404 -6.15 -1.29 34.67
N GLY A 405 -5.84 -1.27 33.37
CA GLY A 405 -4.97 -0.27 32.75
C GLY A 405 -3.55 -0.30 33.30
N LYS A 406 -3.08 -1.48 33.74
CA LYS A 406 -1.75 -1.61 34.34
C LYS A 406 -1.22 -3.04 34.28
N PHE A 407 0.10 -3.16 34.27
CA PHE A 407 0.81 -4.42 34.40
C PHE A 407 2.08 -4.29 35.24
N THR A 408 2.62 -5.42 35.64
CA THR A 408 3.91 -5.47 36.30
C THR A 408 4.87 -6.32 35.47
N ALA A 409 6.14 -5.90 35.40
CA ALA A 409 7.18 -6.63 34.72
C ALA A 409 8.49 -6.59 35.52
N ALA A 410 9.24 -7.69 35.51
CA ALA A 410 10.62 -7.67 36.01
C ALA A 410 11.48 -6.83 35.04
N VAL A 411 12.16 -5.83 35.55
CA VAL A 411 13.14 -5.12 34.72
C VAL A 411 14.35 -6.00 34.47
N PRO A 412 15.11 -5.78 33.36
CA PRO A 412 16.29 -6.56 33.06
C PRO A 412 17.29 -6.63 34.22
N ALA A 413 17.99 -7.75 34.34
CA ALA A 413 19.01 -7.94 35.37
C ALA A 413 20.31 -7.18 35.08
N GLU A 414 20.52 -6.76 33.85
CA GLU A 414 21.69 -5.99 33.43
C GLU A 414 21.50 -4.50 33.64
N ALA A 415 22.56 -3.82 34.09
CA ALA A 415 22.54 -2.35 34.17
C ALA A 415 22.53 -1.73 32.76
N GLY A 416 21.79 -0.63 32.60
CA GLY A 416 21.68 0.09 31.34
C GLY A 416 20.43 0.96 31.23
N GLU A 417 20.27 1.55 30.05
CA GLU A 417 19.07 2.32 29.70
C GLU A 417 18.11 1.43 28.91
N PHE A 418 16.86 1.49 29.27
CA PHE A 418 15.77 0.73 28.69
C PHE A 418 14.57 1.61 28.42
N PHE A 419 13.70 1.13 27.54
CA PHE A 419 12.38 1.72 27.36
C PHE A 419 11.30 0.64 27.36
N ALA A 420 10.15 1.00 27.87
CA ALA A 420 8.94 0.18 27.83
C ALA A 420 7.88 0.84 26.95
N TYR A 421 7.12 0.03 26.25
CA TYR A 421 5.90 0.47 25.56
C TYR A 421 4.86 -0.64 25.51
N VAL A 422 3.64 -0.29 25.25
CA VAL A 422 2.56 -1.26 24.97
C VAL A 422 2.14 -1.17 23.51
N SER A 423 1.80 -2.33 22.96
CA SER A 423 1.19 -2.41 21.64
C SER A 423 -0.31 -2.52 21.76
N ALA A 424 -1.00 -1.81 20.92
CA ALA A 424 -2.44 -1.72 20.88
C ALA A 424 -2.98 -1.84 19.45
N LYS A 425 -4.26 -2.07 19.31
CA LYS A 425 -4.96 -2.09 18.03
C LYS A 425 -6.25 -1.31 18.08
N ASN A 426 -6.64 -0.79 16.95
CA ASN A 426 -7.95 -0.19 16.69
C ASN A 426 -8.49 -0.63 15.31
N ALA A 427 -9.53 0.04 14.82
CA ALA A 427 -10.13 -0.25 13.52
C ALA A 427 -9.17 -0.09 12.33
N TYR A 428 -8.09 0.69 12.46
CA TYR A 428 -7.12 0.95 11.39
C TYR A 428 -5.87 0.08 11.45
N GLY A 429 -5.60 -0.58 12.56
CA GLY A 429 -4.43 -1.46 12.67
C GLY A 429 -3.78 -1.45 14.04
N VAL A 430 -2.49 -1.80 14.08
CA VAL A 430 -1.68 -1.91 15.29
C VAL A 430 -0.76 -0.71 15.40
N TYR A 431 -0.63 -0.17 16.61
CA TYR A 431 0.26 0.95 16.96
C TYR A 431 0.82 0.78 18.37
N THR A 432 1.74 1.64 18.77
CA THR A 432 2.38 1.60 20.10
C THR A 432 2.06 2.85 20.90
N SER A 433 2.17 2.74 22.25
CA SER A 433 2.23 3.91 23.12
C SER A 433 3.53 4.69 22.91
N ASN A 434 3.67 5.83 23.60
CA ASN A 434 4.97 6.46 23.80
C ASN A 434 5.96 5.47 24.42
N HIS A 435 7.25 5.75 24.25
CA HIS A 435 8.34 5.04 24.95
C HIS A 435 8.56 5.63 26.34
N PHE A 436 8.31 4.83 27.37
CA PHE A 436 8.68 5.20 28.72
C PHE A 436 10.11 4.74 29.00
N THR A 437 11.06 5.68 29.04
CA THR A 437 12.49 5.41 29.27
C THR A 437 12.81 5.30 30.75
N PHE A 438 13.66 4.32 31.13
CA PHE A 438 14.11 4.12 32.49
C PHE A 438 15.55 3.56 32.52
N THR A 439 16.18 3.67 33.68
CA THR A 439 17.55 3.18 33.91
C THR A 439 17.54 2.06 34.92
N VAL A 440 18.28 0.98 34.64
CA VAL A 440 18.63 -0.06 35.63
C VAL A 440 20.04 0.23 36.12
N LYS A 441 20.19 0.46 37.43
CA LYS A 441 21.48 0.72 38.08
C LYS A 441 21.87 -0.47 38.92
N GLY A 442 23.05 -1.04 38.60
CA GLY A 442 23.72 -2.08 39.41
C GLY A 442 24.38 -1.57 40.65
#